data_ec95005f04816aa5ebc1c941e29db775
#
_entry.id   ec95005f04816aa5ebc1c941e29db775
#
_cell.length_a   1.000
_cell.length_b   1.000
_cell.length_c   1.000
_cell.angle_alpha   90.00
_cell.angle_beta   90.00
_cell.angle_gamma   90.00
#
_symmetry.space_group_name_H-M   'P 1'
#
loop_
_entity.id
_entity.type
_entity.pdbx_description
1 polymer ?
#
loop_
_entity_poly.entity_id
_entity_poly.type
_entity_poly.pdbx_seq_one_letter_code
_entity_poly.pdbx_strand_id
1 'polypeptide(L)'
;MKFVVLFGPQAVGKMTVGQELASITDLKLFHNHMTIDLVSPFFSYGTDEGRRLVQLFRHELFEAVAKSDLDGMIFTFVWAFDLEEDWAYIKQVTDLFESNGADIYYVELEADIEERLIRNQTENRLTHKPTKRDIAWSEGELKQTATLYRLNSKDGELDVDNYLRINNTHLDAATVAERIKQHFQL
;
A
#
# COMPACT_ATOMS: atom_id res chain seq x y z
N MET A 1 19.55 -2.24 -1.40
CA MET A 1 18.20 -2.45 -0.82
C MET A 1 17.15 -2.03 -1.82
N LYS A 2 15.99 -2.71 -1.86
CA LYS A 2 14.88 -2.37 -2.76
C LYS A 2 13.66 -1.93 -1.94
N PHE A 3 13.04 -0.80 -2.29
CA PHE A 3 11.83 -0.32 -1.64
C PHE A 3 10.68 -0.21 -2.64
N VAL A 4 9.66 -1.06 -2.48
CA VAL A 4 8.50 -1.11 -3.39
C VAL A 4 7.31 -0.40 -2.74
N VAL A 5 6.88 0.70 -3.33
CA VAL A 5 5.63 1.39 -2.98
C VAL A 5 4.51 0.79 -3.81
N LEU A 6 3.69 -0.06 -3.20
CA LEU A 6 2.54 -0.72 -3.83
C LEU A 6 1.27 0.05 -3.47
N PHE A 7 0.72 0.81 -4.41
CA PHE A 7 -0.37 1.74 -4.14
C PHE A 7 -1.58 1.54 -5.07
N GLY A 8 -2.65 2.28 -4.79
CA GLY A 8 -3.94 2.21 -5.47
C GLY A 8 -5.11 2.22 -4.49
N PRO A 9 -6.36 2.15 -4.96
CA PRO A 9 -7.56 2.31 -4.15
C PRO A 9 -7.73 1.20 -3.10
N GLN A 10 -8.68 1.42 -2.18
CA GLN A 10 -9.06 0.38 -1.20
C GLN A 10 -9.57 -0.88 -1.91
N ALA A 11 -9.26 -2.03 -1.32
CA ALA A 11 -9.64 -3.36 -1.80
C ALA A 11 -9.17 -3.74 -3.22
N VAL A 12 -8.24 -2.97 -3.83
CA VAL A 12 -7.65 -3.30 -5.15
C VAL A 12 -6.75 -4.55 -5.15
N GLY A 13 -6.37 -5.05 -3.97
CA GLY A 13 -5.54 -6.26 -3.84
C GLY A 13 -4.12 -6.04 -3.33
N LYS A 14 -3.71 -4.80 -2.99
CA LYS A 14 -2.34 -4.47 -2.56
C LYS A 14 -1.74 -5.44 -1.53
N MET A 15 -2.48 -5.75 -0.46
CA MET A 15 -1.98 -6.64 0.58
C MET A 15 -1.73 -8.05 0.04
N THR A 16 -2.69 -8.63 -0.68
CA THR A 16 -2.57 -9.99 -1.23
C THR A 16 -1.45 -10.07 -2.28
N VAL A 17 -1.38 -9.08 -3.18
CA VAL A 17 -0.26 -8.98 -4.14
C VAL A 17 1.08 -8.81 -3.41
N GLY A 18 1.11 -8.01 -2.35
CA GLY A 18 2.30 -7.84 -1.51
C GLY A 18 2.71 -9.13 -0.79
N GLN A 19 1.75 -9.94 -0.32
CA GLN A 19 2.00 -11.26 0.27
C GLN A 19 2.60 -12.22 -0.76
N GLU A 20 2.02 -12.30 -1.96
CA GLU A 20 2.55 -13.12 -3.06
C GLU A 20 3.95 -12.65 -3.48
N LEU A 21 4.15 -11.34 -3.65
CA LEU A 21 5.46 -10.78 -4.01
C LEU A 21 6.52 -11.09 -2.95
N ALA A 22 6.18 -10.95 -1.66
CA ALA A 22 7.07 -11.31 -0.56
C ALA A 22 7.39 -12.82 -0.52
N SER A 23 6.47 -13.68 -0.99
CA SER A 23 6.69 -15.14 -1.03
C SER A 23 7.66 -15.58 -2.12
N ILE A 24 7.81 -14.78 -3.19
CA ILE A 24 8.67 -15.09 -4.34
C ILE A 24 9.92 -14.20 -4.43
N THR A 25 10.13 -13.32 -3.44
CA THR A 25 11.28 -12.42 -3.29
C THR A 25 11.78 -12.43 -1.85
N ASP A 26 12.95 -11.83 -1.59
CA ASP A 26 13.47 -11.65 -0.22
C ASP A 26 12.94 -10.37 0.48
N LEU A 27 12.00 -9.65 -0.17
CA LEU A 27 11.41 -8.43 0.35
C LEU A 27 10.42 -8.70 1.49
N LYS A 28 10.37 -7.82 2.49
CA LYS A 28 9.46 -7.92 3.63
C LYS A 28 8.21 -7.07 3.39
N LEU A 29 7.02 -7.68 3.50
CA LEU A 29 5.78 -6.93 3.37
C LEU A 29 5.46 -6.14 4.64
N PHE A 30 5.27 -4.83 4.48
CA PHE A 30 4.67 -3.95 5.47
C PHE A 30 3.39 -3.31 4.89
N HIS A 31 2.24 -3.91 5.16
CA HIS A 31 0.99 -3.29 4.74
C HIS A 31 0.50 -2.27 5.77
N ASN A 32 -0.08 -1.17 5.29
CA ASN A 32 -0.43 0.00 6.10
C ASN A 32 -1.35 -0.28 7.31
N HIS A 33 -2.15 -1.36 7.26
CA HIS A 33 -3.00 -1.75 8.39
C HIS A 33 -2.22 -2.35 9.56
N MET A 34 -0.98 -2.82 9.40
CA MET A 34 -0.21 -3.38 10.51
C MET A 34 -0.08 -2.38 11.68
N THR A 35 0.18 -1.11 11.37
CA THR A 35 0.24 -0.06 12.41
C THR A 35 -1.13 0.48 12.80
N ILE A 36 -2.08 0.55 11.87
CA ILE A 36 -3.45 0.98 12.18
C ILE A 36 -4.09 -0.02 13.16
N ASP A 37 -3.99 -1.31 12.87
CA ASP A 37 -4.59 -2.36 13.70
C ASP A 37 -3.84 -2.55 15.04
N LEU A 38 -2.54 -2.19 15.11
CA LEU A 38 -1.78 -2.12 16.37
C LEU A 38 -2.31 -1.01 17.30
N VAL A 39 -2.64 0.14 16.76
CA VAL A 39 -3.05 1.34 17.53
C VAL A 39 -4.56 1.35 17.81
N SER A 40 -5.38 0.83 16.90
CA SER A 40 -6.84 0.96 16.94
C SER A 40 -7.54 0.41 18.19
N PRO A 41 -7.01 -0.60 18.93
CA PRO A 41 -7.59 -1.01 20.20
C PRO A 41 -7.55 0.06 21.30
N PHE A 42 -6.67 1.06 21.16
CA PHE A 42 -6.48 2.15 22.12
C PHE A 42 -7.02 3.47 21.61
N PHE A 43 -6.72 3.81 20.34
CA PHE A 43 -7.09 5.07 19.71
C PHE A 43 -7.56 4.84 18.28
N SER A 44 -8.76 5.31 17.95
CA SER A 44 -9.25 5.28 16.57
C SER A 44 -8.28 6.05 15.65
N TYR A 45 -8.05 5.53 14.44
CA TYR A 45 -7.25 6.22 13.41
C TYR A 45 -7.83 7.60 13.02
N GLY A 46 -9.12 7.83 13.28
CA GLY A 46 -9.78 9.13 13.10
C GLY A 46 -9.38 10.21 14.12
N THR A 47 -8.74 9.83 15.24
CA THR A 47 -8.29 10.78 16.28
C THR A 47 -6.86 11.26 16.02
N ASP A 48 -6.48 12.40 16.60
CA ASP A 48 -5.14 12.96 16.48
C ASP A 48 -4.08 12.03 17.11
N GLU A 49 -4.39 11.46 18.27
CA GLU A 49 -3.53 10.49 18.94
C GLU A 49 -3.32 9.23 18.11
N GLY A 50 -4.38 8.70 17.52
CA GLY A 50 -4.32 7.52 16.66
C GLY A 50 -3.45 7.77 15.43
N ARG A 51 -3.67 8.87 14.73
CA ARG A 51 -2.85 9.25 13.57
C ARG A 51 -1.38 9.45 13.94
N ARG A 52 -1.12 10.20 15.02
CA ARG A 52 0.24 10.46 15.51
C ARG A 52 1.00 9.17 15.84
N LEU A 53 0.37 8.24 16.55
CA LEU A 53 1.01 6.98 16.91
C LEU A 53 1.25 6.07 15.68
N VAL A 54 0.30 5.98 14.76
CA VAL A 54 0.49 5.24 13.51
C VAL A 54 1.66 5.81 12.72
N GLN A 55 1.77 7.13 12.59
CA GLN A 55 2.87 7.78 11.89
C GLN A 55 4.21 7.55 12.61
N LEU A 56 4.24 7.65 13.93
CA LEU A 56 5.44 7.40 14.73
C LEU A 56 5.97 5.97 14.51
N PHE A 57 5.11 4.96 14.67
CA PHE A 57 5.52 3.57 14.50
C PHE A 57 5.98 3.26 13.07
N ARG A 58 5.35 3.87 12.06
CA ARG A 58 5.80 3.72 10.68
C ARG A 58 7.16 4.34 10.46
N HIS A 59 7.35 5.56 10.94
CA HIS A 59 8.61 6.28 10.79
C HIS A 59 9.77 5.49 11.41
N GLU A 60 9.64 5.07 12.66
CA GLU A 60 10.65 4.27 13.36
C GLU A 60 10.97 2.95 12.63
N LEU A 61 9.93 2.27 12.12
CA LEU A 61 10.13 1.04 11.35
C LEU A 61 10.85 1.32 10.02
N PHE A 62 10.46 2.35 9.29
CA PHE A 62 11.09 2.72 8.03
C PHE A 62 12.56 3.10 8.23
N GLU A 63 12.87 3.89 9.25
CA GLU A 63 14.26 4.22 9.58
C GLU A 63 15.09 2.97 9.93
N ALA A 64 14.54 2.08 10.75
CA ALA A 64 15.23 0.85 11.14
C ALA A 64 15.49 -0.05 9.92
N VAL A 65 14.52 -0.19 9.03
CA VAL A 65 14.68 -0.99 7.80
C VAL A 65 15.65 -0.32 6.83
N ALA A 66 15.52 0.98 6.59
CA ALA A 66 16.39 1.70 5.66
C ALA A 66 17.90 1.62 6.05
N LYS A 67 18.18 1.47 7.35
CA LYS A 67 19.54 1.35 7.91
C LYS A 67 19.98 -0.10 8.13
N SER A 68 19.15 -1.09 7.79
CA SER A 68 19.44 -2.51 8.00
C SER A 68 20.13 -3.16 6.79
N ASP A 69 20.46 -4.44 6.94
CA ASP A 69 20.98 -5.32 5.88
C ASP A 69 19.88 -6.15 5.18
N LEU A 70 18.60 -5.80 5.37
CA LEU A 70 17.49 -6.43 4.68
C LEU A 70 17.55 -6.16 3.16
N ASP A 71 17.14 -7.14 2.36
CA ASP A 71 17.08 -6.99 0.90
C ASP A 71 16.11 -5.90 0.46
N GLY A 72 15.03 -5.67 1.24
CA GLY A 72 14.12 -4.57 1.04
C GLY A 72 12.75 -4.75 1.66
N MET A 73 11.87 -3.81 1.32
CA MET A 73 10.52 -3.74 1.86
C MET A 73 9.49 -3.45 0.75
N ILE A 74 8.31 -4.07 0.89
CA ILE A 74 7.10 -3.74 0.14
C ILE A 74 6.18 -2.95 1.09
N PHE A 75 5.92 -1.69 0.78
CA PHE A 75 5.00 -0.85 1.55
C PHE A 75 3.70 -0.65 0.78
N THR A 76 2.54 -0.90 1.41
CA THR A 76 1.26 -0.65 0.76
C THR A 76 0.64 0.68 1.21
N PHE A 77 0.17 1.48 0.26
CA PHE A 77 -0.43 2.78 0.51
C PHE A 77 -1.73 3.00 -0.31
N VAL A 78 -2.66 3.78 0.21
CA VAL A 78 -3.76 4.36 -0.56
C VAL A 78 -3.35 5.79 -0.85
N TRP A 79 -3.08 6.11 -2.09
CA TRP A 79 -2.60 7.41 -2.52
C TRP A 79 -3.74 8.20 -3.17
N ALA A 80 -4.15 9.29 -2.54
CA ALA A 80 -5.09 10.24 -3.12
C ALA A 80 -4.30 11.32 -3.88
N PHE A 81 -4.35 11.27 -5.20
CA PHE A 81 -3.56 12.13 -6.09
C PHE A 81 -4.00 13.59 -6.11
N ASP A 82 -5.15 13.90 -5.51
CA ASP A 82 -5.69 15.24 -5.29
C ASP A 82 -5.40 15.79 -3.88
N LEU A 83 -4.63 15.06 -3.05
CA LEU A 83 -4.19 15.51 -1.73
C LEU A 83 -2.67 15.73 -1.72
N GLU A 84 -2.23 16.97 -1.51
CA GLU A 84 -0.81 17.32 -1.40
C GLU A 84 -0.13 16.61 -0.22
N GLU A 85 -0.87 16.33 0.84
CA GLU A 85 -0.36 15.61 2.02
C GLU A 85 0.10 14.19 1.68
N ASP A 86 -0.59 13.48 0.80
CA ASP A 86 -0.22 12.13 0.38
C ASP A 86 1.05 12.15 -0.49
N TRP A 87 1.19 13.14 -1.37
CA TRP A 87 2.40 13.37 -2.14
C TRP A 87 3.61 13.67 -1.23
N ALA A 88 3.43 14.58 -0.28
CA ALA A 88 4.47 14.92 0.68
C ALA A 88 4.89 13.72 1.53
N TYR A 89 3.91 12.91 1.96
CA TYR A 89 4.19 11.70 2.74
C TYR A 89 4.98 10.66 1.94
N ILE A 90 4.55 10.34 0.72
CA ILE A 90 5.28 9.38 -0.14
C ILE A 90 6.68 9.88 -0.42
N LYS A 91 6.84 11.18 -0.75
CA LYS A 91 8.16 11.77 -0.95
C LYS A 91 9.04 11.64 0.29
N GLN A 92 8.53 11.96 1.48
CA GLN A 92 9.29 11.82 2.72
C GLN A 92 9.77 10.39 2.95
N VAL A 93 8.90 9.40 2.70
CA VAL A 93 9.25 7.99 2.87
C VAL A 93 10.28 7.54 1.84
N THR A 94 10.10 7.89 0.57
CA THR A 94 11.04 7.50 -0.48
C THR A 94 12.40 8.20 -0.33
N ASP A 95 12.43 9.49 0.00
CA ASP A 95 13.68 10.22 0.31
C ASP A 95 14.48 9.56 1.45
N LEU A 96 13.78 9.03 2.48
CA LEU A 96 14.43 8.29 3.56
C LEU A 96 15.15 7.04 3.06
N PHE A 97 14.50 6.23 2.23
CA PHE A 97 15.09 5.01 1.67
C PHE A 97 16.19 5.33 0.65
N GLU A 98 15.97 6.28 -0.26
CA GLU A 98 16.96 6.74 -1.25
C GLU A 98 18.24 7.27 -0.60
N SER A 99 18.12 8.08 0.46
CA SER A 99 19.26 8.62 1.21
C SER A 99 20.08 7.54 1.92
N ASN A 100 19.51 6.34 2.11
CA ASN A 100 20.21 5.15 2.62
C ASN A 100 20.60 4.16 1.50
N GLY A 101 20.54 4.59 0.24
CA GLY A 101 21.02 3.82 -0.93
C GLY A 101 20.06 2.75 -1.43
N ALA A 102 18.76 2.90 -1.17
CA ALA A 102 17.75 2.01 -1.73
C ALA A 102 17.31 2.45 -3.13
N ASP A 103 17.02 1.49 -3.99
CA ASP A 103 16.29 1.71 -5.25
C ASP A 103 14.79 1.72 -4.97
N ILE A 104 14.08 2.73 -5.47
CA ILE A 104 12.63 2.87 -5.29
C ILE A 104 11.88 2.35 -6.50
N TYR A 105 10.82 1.59 -6.25
CA TYR A 105 9.92 1.02 -7.26
C TYR A 105 8.49 1.41 -6.95
N TYR A 106 7.78 1.95 -7.92
CA TYR A 106 6.39 2.37 -7.80
C TYR A 106 5.48 1.43 -8.57
N VAL A 107 4.58 0.74 -7.86
CA VAL A 107 3.61 -0.17 -8.45
C VAL A 107 2.20 0.34 -8.17
N GLU A 108 1.52 0.76 -9.22
CA GLU A 108 0.13 1.18 -9.16
C GLU A 108 -0.79 0.05 -9.56
N LEU A 109 -1.75 -0.26 -8.68
CA LEU A 109 -2.82 -1.19 -8.98
C LEU A 109 -4.14 -0.43 -9.23
N GLU A 110 -4.87 -0.87 -10.24
CA GLU A 110 -6.24 -0.42 -10.51
C GLU A 110 -7.16 -1.62 -10.72
N ALA A 111 -8.41 -1.50 -10.31
CA ALA A 111 -9.46 -2.46 -10.57
C ALA A 111 -10.82 -1.79 -10.56
N ASP A 112 -11.78 -2.40 -11.26
CA ASP A 112 -13.16 -1.96 -11.29
C ASP A 112 -13.76 -1.97 -9.89
N ILE A 113 -14.71 -1.04 -9.65
CA ILE A 113 -15.31 -0.86 -8.32
C ILE A 113 -16.06 -2.14 -7.88
N GLU A 114 -16.71 -2.82 -8.79
CA GLU A 114 -17.45 -4.06 -8.55
C GLU A 114 -16.51 -5.16 -8.04
N GLU A 115 -15.37 -5.34 -8.68
CA GLU A 115 -14.35 -6.31 -8.24
C GLU A 115 -13.77 -5.93 -6.88
N ARG A 116 -13.55 -4.65 -6.62
CA ARG A 116 -13.07 -4.16 -5.33
C ARG A 116 -14.09 -4.41 -4.20
N LEU A 117 -15.39 -4.32 -4.48
CA LEU A 117 -16.45 -4.66 -3.52
C LEU A 117 -16.46 -6.16 -3.20
N ILE A 118 -16.25 -7.03 -4.20
CA ILE A 118 -16.08 -8.47 -3.98
C ILE A 118 -14.85 -8.74 -3.12
N ARG A 119 -13.72 -8.16 -3.46
CA ARG A 119 -12.46 -8.32 -2.70
C ARG A 119 -12.53 -7.75 -1.29
N ASN A 120 -13.41 -6.78 -1.05
CA ASN A 120 -13.59 -6.18 0.29
C ASN A 120 -14.10 -7.19 1.34
N GLN A 121 -14.76 -8.26 0.90
CA GLN A 121 -15.36 -9.29 1.76
C GLN A 121 -14.53 -10.58 1.86
N THR A 122 -13.35 -10.64 1.22
CA THR A 122 -12.53 -11.86 1.22
C THR A 122 -12.01 -12.22 2.61
N GLU A 123 -11.93 -13.52 2.90
CA GLU A 123 -11.44 -14.04 4.17
C GLU A 123 -10.01 -13.55 4.49
N ASN A 124 -9.10 -13.56 3.50
CA ASN A 124 -7.75 -13.06 3.66
C ASN A 124 -7.74 -11.60 4.15
N ARG A 125 -8.59 -10.74 3.56
CA ARG A 125 -8.71 -9.34 3.98
C ARG A 125 -9.23 -9.21 5.41
N LEU A 126 -10.30 -9.91 5.75
CA LEU A 126 -10.95 -9.82 7.06
C LEU A 126 -10.08 -10.40 8.19
N THR A 127 -9.27 -11.40 7.87
CA THR A 127 -8.29 -11.97 8.81
C THR A 127 -7.17 -10.98 9.14
N HIS A 128 -6.59 -10.34 8.11
CA HIS A 128 -5.43 -9.45 8.26
C HIS A 128 -5.78 -7.98 8.53
N LYS A 129 -7.06 -7.60 8.48
CA LYS A 129 -7.53 -6.23 8.74
C LYS A 129 -8.75 -6.23 9.66
N PRO A 130 -8.57 -6.47 10.97
CA PRO A 130 -9.67 -6.52 11.93
C PRO A 130 -10.59 -5.30 11.90
N THR A 131 -10.05 -4.10 11.68
CA THR A 131 -10.79 -2.84 11.55
C THR A 131 -11.72 -2.80 10.32
N LYS A 132 -11.63 -3.76 9.38
CA LYS A 132 -12.48 -3.85 8.18
C LYS A 132 -13.55 -4.96 8.25
N ARG A 133 -13.71 -5.62 9.40
CA ARG A 133 -14.68 -6.71 9.61
C ARG A 133 -16.13 -6.26 9.60
N ASP A 134 -16.41 -5.01 9.93
CA ASP A 134 -17.73 -4.40 9.64
C ASP A 134 -17.81 -4.12 8.14
N ILE A 135 -18.38 -5.09 7.41
CA ILE A 135 -18.45 -5.06 5.95
C ILE A 135 -19.29 -3.89 5.47
N ALA A 136 -20.43 -3.62 6.11
CA ALA A 136 -21.33 -2.54 5.70
C ALA A 136 -20.64 -1.17 5.80
N TRP A 137 -19.94 -0.93 6.91
CA TRP A 137 -19.14 0.28 7.11
C TRP A 137 -17.97 0.35 6.11
N SER A 138 -17.24 -0.76 5.94
CA SER A 138 -16.08 -0.83 5.05
C SER A 138 -16.46 -0.61 3.57
N GLU A 139 -17.61 -1.11 3.13
CA GLU A 139 -18.14 -0.83 1.78
C GLU A 139 -18.57 0.63 1.61
N GLY A 140 -19.24 1.19 2.63
CA GLY A 140 -19.62 2.60 2.65
C GLY A 140 -18.40 3.51 2.50
N GLU A 141 -17.37 3.25 3.29
CA GLU A 141 -16.09 3.96 3.22
C GLU A 141 -15.42 3.83 1.84
N LEU A 142 -15.40 2.62 1.26
CA LEU A 142 -14.81 2.37 -0.05
C LEU A 142 -15.51 3.17 -1.15
N LYS A 143 -16.86 3.16 -1.17
CA LYS A 143 -17.66 3.91 -2.14
C LYS A 143 -17.49 5.42 -1.97
N GLN A 144 -17.56 5.90 -0.73
CA GLN A 144 -17.38 7.31 -0.41
C GLN A 144 -15.98 7.81 -0.82
N THR A 145 -14.93 7.07 -0.46
CA THR A 145 -13.56 7.45 -0.80
C THR A 145 -13.33 7.47 -2.31
N ALA A 146 -13.90 6.50 -3.05
CA ALA A 146 -13.83 6.47 -4.50
C ALA A 146 -14.54 7.65 -5.20
N THR A 147 -15.53 8.26 -4.51
CA THR A 147 -16.24 9.44 -5.02
C THR A 147 -15.52 10.73 -4.67
N LEU A 148 -14.90 10.81 -3.49
CA LEU A 148 -14.29 12.02 -2.97
C LEU A 148 -12.87 12.25 -3.49
N TYR A 149 -12.12 11.18 -3.75
CA TYR A 149 -10.70 11.26 -4.07
C TYR A 149 -10.35 10.51 -5.35
N ARG A 150 -9.37 11.03 -6.04
CA ARG A 150 -8.75 10.35 -7.18
C ARG A 150 -7.63 9.42 -6.67
N LEU A 151 -7.88 8.12 -6.71
CA LEU A 151 -7.03 7.08 -6.10
C LEU A 151 -6.12 6.36 -7.11
N ASN A 152 -6.15 6.81 -8.37
CA ASN A 152 -5.22 6.40 -9.41
C ASN A 152 -4.65 7.64 -10.11
N SER A 153 -3.43 7.51 -10.63
CA SER A 153 -2.75 8.58 -11.35
C SER A 153 -3.43 8.88 -12.70
N LYS A 154 -3.22 10.08 -13.24
CA LYS A 154 -3.45 10.36 -14.66
C LYS A 154 -2.25 9.90 -15.48
N ASP A 155 -2.44 9.71 -16.77
CA ASP A 155 -1.34 9.35 -17.65
C ASP A 155 -0.25 10.44 -17.61
N GLY A 156 0.99 10.02 -17.35
CA GLY A 156 2.15 10.92 -17.23
C GLY A 156 2.21 11.78 -15.96
N GLU A 157 1.34 11.55 -14.97
CA GLU A 157 1.35 12.32 -13.71
C GLU A 157 2.48 11.90 -12.76
N LEU A 158 2.87 10.62 -12.79
CA LEU A 158 4.03 10.11 -12.08
C LEU A 158 5.23 10.07 -13.05
N ASP A 159 6.10 11.07 -12.93
CA ASP A 159 7.36 11.15 -13.67
C ASP A 159 8.49 10.57 -12.80
N VAL A 160 8.54 9.23 -12.75
CA VAL A 160 9.52 8.45 -11.96
C VAL A 160 10.04 7.29 -12.79
N ASP A 161 11.33 6.93 -12.62
CA ASP A 161 12.00 5.96 -13.48
C ASP A 161 11.44 4.53 -13.37
N ASN A 162 11.18 4.05 -12.15
CA ASN A 162 10.76 2.68 -11.88
C ASN A 162 9.26 2.60 -11.58
N TYR A 163 8.41 2.85 -12.57
CA TYR A 163 6.96 2.84 -12.43
C TYR A 163 6.30 1.76 -13.28
N LEU A 164 5.36 1.06 -12.68
CA LEU A 164 4.53 0.05 -13.33
C LEU A 164 3.07 0.20 -12.88
N ARG A 165 2.14 0.39 -13.84
CA ARG A 165 0.70 0.38 -13.61
C ARG A 165 0.08 -0.92 -14.13
N ILE A 166 -0.73 -1.56 -13.29
CA ILE A 166 -1.40 -2.83 -13.62
C ILE A 166 -2.90 -2.71 -13.32
N ASN A 167 -3.73 -2.85 -14.34
CA ASN A 167 -5.13 -3.16 -14.13
C ASN A 167 -5.24 -4.65 -13.79
N ASN A 168 -5.63 -4.93 -12.55
CA ASN A 168 -5.70 -6.28 -12.02
C ASN A 168 -7.15 -6.78 -11.79
N THR A 169 -8.14 -6.16 -12.44
CA THR A 169 -9.56 -6.54 -12.31
C THR A 169 -9.76 -8.06 -12.52
N HIS A 170 -9.13 -8.61 -13.56
CA HIS A 170 -9.27 -10.02 -13.95
C HIS A 170 -7.99 -10.85 -13.72
N LEU A 171 -7.10 -10.38 -12.84
CA LEU A 171 -5.85 -11.07 -12.52
C LEU A 171 -5.85 -11.52 -11.06
N ASP A 172 -5.36 -12.73 -10.83
CA ASP A 172 -5.04 -13.19 -9.49
C ASP A 172 -3.76 -12.52 -8.95
N ALA A 173 -3.59 -12.56 -7.63
CA ALA A 173 -2.50 -11.87 -6.97
C ALA A 173 -1.13 -12.45 -7.30
N ALA A 174 -1.04 -13.77 -7.50
CA ALA A 174 0.21 -14.44 -7.86
C ALA A 174 0.69 -14.01 -9.26
N THR A 175 -0.22 -13.96 -10.23
CA THR A 175 0.07 -13.45 -11.58
C THR A 175 0.55 -12.00 -11.54
N VAL A 176 -0.06 -11.15 -10.72
CA VAL A 176 0.37 -9.75 -10.57
C VAL A 176 1.74 -9.67 -9.93
N ALA A 177 2.00 -10.44 -8.88
CA ALA A 177 3.31 -10.48 -8.20
C ALA A 177 4.43 -10.93 -9.14
N GLU A 178 4.20 -11.97 -9.95
CA GLU A 178 5.16 -12.44 -10.95
C GLU A 178 5.47 -11.37 -12.01
N ARG A 179 4.44 -10.63 -12.49
CA ARG A 179 4.64 -9.51 -13.43
C ARG A 179 5.51 -8.40 -12.83
N ILE A 180 5.27 -8.04 -11.56
CA ILE A 180 6.07 -7.04 -10.85
C ILE A 180 7.52 -7.50 -10.74
N LYS A 181 7.73 -8.74 -10.25
CA LYS A 181 9.05 -9.35 -10.11
C LYS A 181 9.82 -9.36 -11.43
N GLN A 182 9.20 -9.84 -12.51
CA GLN A 182 9.84 -9.90 -13.83
C GLN A 182 10.16 -8.51 -14.39
N HIS A 183 9.24 -7.54 -14.25
CA HIS A 183 9.42 -6.21 -14.79
C HIS A 183 10.60 -5.47 -14.16
N PHE A 184 10.73 -5.56 -12.83
CA PHE A 184 11.79 -4.86 -12.07
C PHE A 184 13.00 -5.74 -11.74
N GLN A 185 12.97 -7.02 -12.09
CA GLN A 185 14.04 -7.99 -11.76
C GLN A 185 14.32 -8.04 -10.24
N LEU A 186 13.23 -8.13 -9.46
CA LEU A 186 13.29 -8.18 -8.00
C LEU A 186 13.81 -9.53 -7.48
#